data_1ab6dc8a95adb71c7cd069b199619c1c
#
_entry.id   1ab6dc8a95adb71c7cd069b199619c1c
#
_cell.length_a   1.000
_cell.length_b   1.000
_cell.length_c   1.000
_cell.angle_alpha   90.00
_cell.angle_beta   90.00
_cell.angle_gamma   90.00
#
_symmetry.space_group_name_H-M   'P 1'
#
loop_
_entity.id
_entity.type
_entity.pdbx_description
1 polymer ?
#
loop_
_entity_poly.entity_id
_entity_poly.type
_entity_poly.pdbx_seq_one_letter_code
_entity_poly.pdbx_strand_id
1 'polypeptide(L)'
;MKKWTIDAAHSEIGFSVKHMMISKVKGSFTSFDATVEANEEDLNGALIDFKIDVASINTNNTDRDNHLRSADFFDAETYPEITFNANEITKKGDEYELTGDLTIKGITRPATFEVEYGGKGTNPWGVEVVAFSAEGKVNRKDFGLTWNQALETGGVMVGEDIKISLELEANPA
;
A
#
# COMPACT_ATOMS: atom_id res chain seq x y z
N MET A 1 14.24 6.67 19.45
CA MET A 1 13.72 6.75 18.06
C MET A 1 12.95 8.05 17.88
N LYS A 2 12.97 8.57 16.70
CA LYS A 2 12.31 9.80 16.32
C LYS A 2 10.98 9.49 15.65
N LYS A 3 9.97 10.31 15.89
CA LYS A 3 8.66 10.18 15.22
C LYS A 3 8.65 10.94 13.91
N TRP A 4 8.02 10.33 12.90
CA TRP A 4 7.86 10.87 11.56
C TRP A 4 6.41 10.81 11.14
N THR A 5 5.97 11.77 10.35
CA THR A 5 4.67 11.76 9.70
C THR A 5 4.83 11.69 8.19
N ILE A 6 3.91 11.01 7.54
CA ILE A 6 3.91 10.93 6.07
C ILE A 6 3.28 12.20 5.50
N ASP A 7 3.99 12.79 4.55
CA ASP A 7 3.46 13.90 3.75
C ASP A 7 2.60 13.34 2.62
N ALA A 8 1.28 13.31 2.83
CA ALA A 8 0.35 12.72 1.88
C ALA A 8 0.34 13.46 0.52
N ALA A 9 0.64 14.77 0.50
CA ALA A 9 0.69 15.54 -0.74
C ALA A 9 1.85 15.15 -1.66
N HIS A 10 2.92 14.59 -1.09
CA HIS A 10 4.10 14.13 -1.80
C HIS A 10 4.32 12.62 -1.70
N SER A 11 3.27 11.90 -1.37
CA SER A 11 3.31 10.44 -1.22
C SER A 11 2.23 9.78 -2.04
N GLU A 12 2.48 8.57 -2.49
CA GLU A 12 1.55 7.80 -3.31
C GLU A 12 1.53 6.34 -2.88
N ILE A 13 0.33 5.79 -2.75
CA ILE A 13 0.10 4.37 -2.59
C ILE A 13 -0.63 3.88 -3.83
N GLY A 14 0.07 3.08 -4.65
CA GLY A 14 -0.43 2.57 -5.91
C GLY A 14 -0.52 1.06 -5.93
N PHE A 15 -1.35 0.56 -6.82
CA PHE A 15 -1.46 -0.87 -7.07
C PHE A 15 -1.70 -1.15 -8.55
N SER A 16 -1.41 -2.39 -8.95
CA SER A 16 -1.75 -2.88 -10.28
C SER A 16 -2.19 -4.33 -10.21
N VAL A 17 -3.09 -4.71 -11.11
CA VAL A 17 -3.61 -6.06 -11.26
C VAL A 17 -3.81 -6.36 -12.73
N LYS A 18 -3.62 -7.61 -13.13
CA LYS A 18 -3.90 -8.03 -14.51
C LYS A 18 -5.40 -7.98 -14.79
N HIS A 19 -5.74 -7.49 -15.97
CA HIS A 19 -7.09 -7.40 -16.48
C HIS A 19 -7.19 -8.18 -17.80
N MET A 20 -8.14 -9.09 -17.88
CA MET A 20 -8.35 -9.97 -19.05
C MET A 20 -7.08 -10.74 -19.47
N MET A 21 -6.14 -10.92 -18.56
CA MET A 21 -4.86 -11.61 -18.76
C MET A 21 -3.90 -10.97 -19.78
N ILE A 22 -4.26 -9.82 -20.37
CA ILE A 22 -3.50 -9.15 -21.43
C ILE A 22 -3.07 -7.72 -21.10
N SER A 23 -3.69 -7.11 -20.11
CA SER A 23 -3.37 -5.73 -19.70
C SER A 23 -3.34 -5.60 -18.18
N LYS A 24 -3.04 -4.41 -17.70
CA LYS A 24 -3.04 -4.10 -16.26
C LYS A 24 -4.00 -2.95 -15.98
N VAL A 25 -4.74 -3.08 -14.89
CA VAL A 25 -5.45 -1.97 -14.28
C VAL A 25 -4.55 -1.42 -13.19
N LYS A 26 -4.34 -0.10 -13.20
CA LYS A 26 -3.58 0.62 -12.18
C LYS A 26 -4.52 1.51 -11.40
N GLY A 27 -4.29 1.60 -10.11
CA GLY A 27 -5.04 2.47 -9.24
C GLY A 27 -4.20 2.99 -8.09
N SER A 28 -4.82 3.86 -7.31
CA SER A 28 -4.21 4.41 -6.12
C SER A 28 -5.25 4.63 -5.03
N PHE A 29 -4.78 4.84 -3.80
CA PHE A 29 -5.59 5.34 -2.71
C PHE A 29 -5.14 6.76 -2.42
N THR A 30 -6.08 7.71 -2.45
CA THR A 30 -5.77 9.15 -2.33
C THR A 30 -5.85 9.67 -0.89
N SER A 31 -6.39 8.87 0.04
CA SER A 31 -6.48 9.23 1.45
C SER A 31 -5.90 8.12 2.32
N PHE A 32 -4.83 8.44 3.01
CA PHE A 32 -4.15 7.52 3.91
C PHE A 32 -3.38 8.31 4.96
N ASP A 33 -3.04 7.64 6.05
CA ASP A 33 -2.22 8.18 7.11
C ASP A 33 -1.24 7.12 7.61
N ALA A 34 -0.11 7.55 8.12
CA ALA A 34 0.88 6.64 8.69
C ALA A 34 1.63 7.29 9.82
N THR A 35 1.97 6.48 10.81
CA THR A 35 2.89 6.85 11.88
C THR A 35 4.14 6.00 11.78
N VAL A 36 5.30 6.64 11.90
CA VAL A 36 6.59 5.99 11.83
C VAL A 36 7.44 6.45 13.01
N GLU A 37 7.96 5.50 13.77
CA GLU A 37 9.01 5.76 14.76
C GLU A 37 10.26 5.01 14.31
N ALA A 38 11.31 5.74 13.99
CA ALA A 38 12.53 5.17 13.45
C ALA A 38 13.74 6.06 13.72
N ASN A 39 14.92 5.49 13.63
CA ASN A 39 16.16 6.25 13.59
C ASN A 39 16.37 6.78 12.16
N GLU A 40 16.94 7.97 12.03
CA GLU A 40 17.13 8.63 10.73
C GLU A 40 17.95 7.81 9.73
N GLU A 41 18.92 7.06 10.23
CA GLU A 41 19.90 6.37 9.40
C GLU A 41 19.69 4.86 9.37
N ASP A 42 18.79 4.33 10.21
CA ASP A 42 18.57 2.90 10.34
C ASP A 42 17.12 2.59 10.68
N LEU A 43 16.48 1.82 9.79
CA LEU A 43 15.11 1.38 9.97
C LEU A 43 14.97 0.13 10.86
N ASN A 44 16.08 -0.47 11.32
CA ASN A 44 16.00 -1.61 12.23
C ASN A 44 15.27 -1.21 13.52
N GLY A 45 14.27 -2.01 13.88
CA GLY A 45 13.45 -1.75 15.05
C GLY A 45 12.43 -0.63 14.91
N ALA A 46 12.22 -0.11 13.70
CA ALA A 46 11.21 0.90 13.44
C ALA A 46 9.80 0.38 13.72
N LEU A 47 8.93 1.27 14.18
CA LEU A 47 7.49 1.02 14.37
C LEU A 47 6.73 1.75 13.28
N ILE A 48 6.02 1.02 12.45
CA ILE A 48 5.34 1.57 11.27
C ILE A 48 3.89 1.10 11.26
N ASP A 49 2.98 2.06 11.23
CA ASP A 49 1.54 1.81 11.15
C ASP A 49 0.93 2.62 10.01
N PHE A 50 0.21 1.97 9.11
CA PHE A 50 -0.54 2.58 8.02
C PHE A 50 -2.04 2.39 8.21
N LYS A 51 -2.80 3.44 7.89
CA LYS A 51 -4.25 3.41 7.71
C LYS A 51 -4.59 3.99 6.36
N ILE A 52 -5.34 3.24 5.56
CA ILE A 52 -5.73 3.62 4.21
C ILE A 52 -7.24 3.65 4.15
N ASP A 53 -7.79 4.78 3.69
CA ASP A 53 -9.22 4.93 3.46
C ASP A 53 -9.61 4.19 2.18
N VAL A 54 -10.37 3.12 2.32
CA VAL A 54 -10.81 2.28 1.19
C VAL A 54 -11.66 3.07 0.19
N ALA A 55 -12.50 3.98 0.67
CA ALA A 55 -13.34 4.81 -0.19
C ALA A 55 -12.53 5.75 -1.11
N SER A 56 -11.26 5.99 -0.77
CA SER A 56 -10.36 6.82 -1.57
C SER A 56 -9.78 6.14 -2.81
N ILE A 57 -10.15 4.90 -3.09
CA ILE A 57 -9.66 4.16 -4.26
C ILE A 57 -9.99 4.90 -5.55
N ASN A 58 -9.00 5.01 -6.44
CA ASN A 58 -9.12 5.72 -7.70
C ASN A 58 -8.39 4.95 -8.80
N THR A 59 -9.13 4.48 -9.78
CA THR A 59 -8.61 3.82 -10.98
C THR A 59 -8.88 4.63 -12.25
N ASN A 60 -9.27 5.91 -12.10
CA ASN A 60 -9.65 6.81 -13.18
C ASN A 60 -10.90 6.34 -13.96
N ASN A 61 -11.76 5.58 -13.32
CA ASN A 61 -13.02 5.10 -13.90
C ASN A 61 -14.06 5.02 -12.76
N THR A 62 -15.05 5.89 -12.80
CA THR A 62 -16.05 6.00 -11.73
C THR A 62 -16.85 4.72 -11.53
N ASP A 63 -17.26 4.06 -12.59
CA ASP A 63 -18.04 2.82 -12.48
C ASP A 63 -17.22 1.69 -11.86
N ARG A 64 -15.96 1.57 -12.27
CA ARG A 64 -15.05 0.59 -11.69
C ARG A 64 -14.77 0.90 -10.22
N ASP A 65 -14.53 2.15 -9.87
CA ASP A 65 -14.28 2.54 -8.48
C ASP A 65 -15.48 2.25 -7.59
N ASN A 66 -16.69 2.52 -8.07
CA ASN A 66 -17.92 2.17 -7.35
C ASN A 66 -18.06 0.65 -7.15
N HIS A 67 -17.73 -0.13 -8.16
CA HIS A 67 -17.76 -1.61 -8.05
C HIS A 67 -16.71 -2.11 -7.05
N LEU A 68 -15.51 -1.52 -7.04
CA LEU A 68 -14.47 -1.87 -6.08
C LEU A 68 -14.87 -1.55 -4.64
N ARG A 69 -15.64 -0.48 -4.41
CA ARG A 69 -16.16 -0.13 -3.09
C ARG A 69 -17.32 -1.01 -2.65
N SER A 70 -17.95 -1.73 -3.58
CA SER A 70 -19.12 -2.56 -3.30
C SER A 70 -18.78 -3.84 -2.54
N ALA A 71 -19.81 -4.55 -2.10
CA ALA A 71 -19.69 -5.83 -1.41
C ALA A 71 -19.03 -6.93 -2.26
N ASP A 72 -18.99 -6.78 -3.59
CA ASP A 72 -18.28 -7.70 -4.49
C ASP A 72 -16.76 -7.66 -4.29
N PHE A 73 -16.23 -6.53 -3.79
CA PHE A 73 -14.80 -6.34 -3.55
C PHE A 73 -14.52 -5.92 -2.10
N PHE A 74 -14.20 -4.65 -1.87
CA PHE A 74 -13.73 -4.17 -0.57
C PHE A 74 -14.83 -4.00 0.47
N ASP A 75 -16.07 -3.83 0.05
CA ASP A 75 -17.19 -3.54 0.93
C ASP A 75 -16.87 -2.37 1.88
N ALA A 76 -16.66 -1.20 1.28
CA ALA A 76 -16.15 -0.02 1.98
C ALA A 76 -17.06 0.49 3.10
N GLU A 77 -18.37 0.22 3.02
CA GLU A 77 -19.32 0.59 4.09
C GLU A 77 -19.09 -0.22 5.36
N THR A 78 -18.79 -1.52 5.21
CA THR A 78 -18.54 -2.42 6.34
C THR A 78 -17.10 -2.35 6.80
N TYR A 79 -16.16 -2.22 5.86
CA TYR A 79 -14.71 -2.22 6.10
C TYR A 79 -14.08 -0.94 5.52
N PRO A 80 -14.19 0.19 6.21
CA PRO A 80 -13.76 1.49 5.67
C PRO A 80 -12.25 1.67 5.59
N GLU A 81 -11.47 0.86 6.28
CA GLU A 81 -10.01 1.01 6.36
C GLU A 81 -9.26 -0.26 5.98
N ILE A 82 -8.12 -0.06 5.32
CA ILE A 82 -7.05 -1.05 5.19
C ILE A 82 -5.98 -0.64 6.19
N THR A 83 -5.46 -1.57 6.97
CA THR A 83 -4.40 -1.30 7.93
C THR A 83 -3.18 -2.18 7.69
N PHE A 84 -2.01 -1.64 7.96
CA PHE A 84 -0.76 -2.38 7.94
C PHE A 84 0.07 -2.01 9.16
N ASN A 85 0.44 -3.01 9.94
CA ASN A 85 1.27 -2.85 11.13
C ASN A 85 2.56 -3.64 10.93
N ALA A 86 3.67 -2.95 10.70
CA ALA A 86 4.96 -3.60 10.54
C ALA A 86 5.45 -4.14 11.89
N ASN A 87 5.87 -5.40 11.91
CA ASN A 87 6.37 -6.06 13.10
C ASN A 87 7.79 -6.62 12.95
N GLU A 88 8.34 -6.63 11.75
CA GLU A 88 9.67 -7.13 11.49
C GLU A 88 10.32 -6.38 10.33
N ILE A 89 11.52 -5.83 10.58
CA ILE A 89 12.30 -5.13 9.57
C ILE A 89 13.70 -5.71 9.59
N THR A 90 14.18 -6.18 8.44
CA THR A 90 15.50 -6.78 8.28
C THR A 90 16.26 -6.04 7.18
N LYS A 91 17.49 -5.61 7.47
CA LYS A 91 18.35 -5.00 6.46
C LYS A 91 18.94 -6.08 5.55
N LYS A 92 18.83 -5.85 4.24
CA LYS A 92 19.39 -6.72 3.19
C LYS A 92 20.20 -5.87 2.20
N GLY A 93 21.52 -5.83 2.37
CA GLY A 93 22.37 -4.95 1.56
C GLY A 93 22.03 -3.49 1.80
N ASP A 94 21.68 -2.77 0.73
CA ASP A 94 21.26 -1.36 0.79
C ASP A 94 19.75 -1.19 0.95
N GLU A 95 19.01 -2.29 1.02
CA GLU A 95 17.55 -2.30 1.13
C GLU A 95 17.10 -2.93 2.45
N TYR A 96 15.81 -2.81 2.72
CA TYR A 96 15.16 -3.44 3.87
C TYR A 96 14.03 -4.34 3.41
N GLU A 97 13.83 -5.43 4.13
CA GLU A 97 12.64 -6.26 4.00
C GLU A 97 11.74 -6.02 5.20
N LEU A 98 10.52 -5.58 4.92
CA LEU A 98 9.52 -5.20 5.92
C LEU A 98 8.39 -6.21 5.89
N THR A 99 8.13 -6.88 7.01
CA THR A 99 7.00 -7.79 7.16
C THR A 99 6.07 -7.27 8.25
N GLY A 100 4.78 -7.36 7.99
CA GLY A 100 3.79 -6.92 8.95
C GLY A 100 2.43 -7.55 8.68
N ASP A 101 1.46 -7.17 9.51
CA ASP A 101 0.08 -7.63 9.41
C ASP A 101 -0.72 -6.67 8.54
N LEU A 102 -1.12 -7.15 7.37
CA LEU A 102 -2.00 -6.44 6.45
C LEU A 102 -3.44 -6.90 6.66
N THR A 103 -4.32 -5.97 6.95
CA THR A 103 -5.75 -6.24 7.14
C THR A 103 -6.55 -5.58 6.03
N ILE A 104 -7.23 -6.40 5.26
CA ILE A 104 -8.15 -5.96 4.19
C ILE A 104 -9.45 -6.72 4.39
N LYS A 105 -10.58 -6.00 4.33
CA LYS A 105 -11.92 -6.59 4.44
C LYS A 105 -12.08 -7.45 5.71
N GLY A 106 -11.49 -6.98 6.82
CA GLY A 106 -11.55 -7.69 8.11
C GLY A 106 -10.66 -8.92 8.22
N ILE A 107 -9.88 -9.24 7.19
CA ILE A 107 -8.99 -10.42 7.16
C ILE A 107 -7.54 -9.96 7.27
N THR A 108 -6.81 -10.51 8.23
CA THR A 108 -5.41 -10.20 8.47
C THR A 108 -4.50 -11.31 7.97
N ARG A 109 -3.51 -10.95 7.16
CA ARG A 109 -2.48 -11.85 6.65
C ARG A 109 -1.13 -11.16 6.67
N PRO A 110 -0.04 -11.90 6.83
CA PRO A 110 1.31 -11.32 6.71
C PRO A 110 1.55 -10.86 5.28
N ALA A 111 2.20 -9.71 5.15
CA ALA A 111 2.63 -9.17 3.88
C ALA A 111 4.05 -8.65 4.01
N THR A 112 4.85 -8.84 2.97
CA THR A 112 6.26 -8.46 2.93
C THR A 112 6.51 -7.45 1.82
N PHE A 113 7.21 -6.36 2.16
CA PHE A 113 7.58 -5.30 1.22
C PHE A 113 9.10 -5.15 1.20
N GLU A 114 9.63 -4.89 0.03
CA GLU A 114 11.01 -4.46 -0.14
C GLU A 114 11.03 -2.94 -0.10
N VAL A 115 11.84 -2.38 0.79
CA VAL A 115 11.91 -0.95 1.06
C VAL A 115 13.29 -0.41 0.70
N GLU A 116 13.33 0.65 -0.12
CA GLU A 116 14.53 1.36 -0.49
C GLU A 116 14.49 2.76 0.14
N TYR A 117 15.59 3.12 0.81
CA TYR A 117 15.78 4.47 1.34
C TYR A 117 16.27 5.39 0.23
N GLY A 118 15.48 6.41 -0.11
CA GLY A 118 15.78 7.32 -1.20
C GLY A 118 16.67 8.52 -0.81
N GLY A 119 16.92 8.70 0.48
CA GLY A 119 17.75 9.78 0.99
C GLY A 119 17.00 10.79 1.83
N LYS A 120 17.72 11.82 2.28
CA LYS A 120 17.17 12.92 3.06
C LYS A 120 17.58 14.27 2.47
N GLY A 121 16.77 15.27 2.71
CA GLY A 121 17.03 16.63 2.30
C GLY A 121 16.29 17.62 3.17
N THR A 122 16.46 18.90 2.88
CA THR A 122 15.73 19.98 3.54
C THR A 122 14.98 20.76 2.47
N ASN A 123 13.67 20.93 2.66
CA ASN A 123 12.87 21.69 1.70
C ASN A 123 13.13 23.21 1.81
N PRO A 124 12.60 24.04 0.88
CA PRO A 124 12.82 25.49 0.90
C PRO A 124 12.35 26.20 2.17
N TRP A 125 11.48 25.57 2.96
CA TRP A 125 10.98 26.11 4.23
C TRP A 125 11.75 25.63 5.44
N GLY A 126 12.88 24.95 5.23
CA GLY A 126 13.74 24.48 6.32
C GLY A 126 13.27 23.18 7.00
N VAL A 127 12.28 22.50 6.43
CA VAL A 127 11.76 21.24 6.98
C VAL A 127 12.56 20.05 6.43
N GLU A 128 12.96 19.16 7.31
CA GLU A 128 13.65 17.93 6.96
C GLU A 128 12.68 16.96 6.27
N VAL A 129 13.15 16.35 5.17
CA VAL A 129 12.39 15.37 4.38
C VAL A 129 13.22 14.11 4.21
N VAL A 130 12.61 12.97 4.45
CA VAL A 130 13.18 11.66 4.09
C VAL A 130 12.26 10.98 3.08
N ALA A 131 12.86 10.25 2.15
CA ALA A 131 12.12 9.58 1.08
C ALA A 131 12.35 8.07 1.11
N PHE A 132 11.29 7.32 0.85
CA PHE A 132 11.31 5.87 0.74
C PHE A 132 10.48 5.41 -0.43
N SER A 133 10.88 4.32 -1.06
CA SER A 133 10.03 3.56 -1.95
C SER A 133 9.86 2.13 -1.43
N ALA A 134 8.71 1.53 -1.67
CA ALA A 134 8.44 0.16 -1.25
C ALA A 134 7.63 -0.56 -2.32
N GLU A 135 7.89 -1.86 -2.47
CA GLU A 135 7.15 -2.73 -3.36
C GLU A 135 6.80 -4.04 -2.66
N GLY A 136 5.60 -4.53 -2.92
CA GLY A 136 5.14 -5.82 -2.42
C GLY A 136 4.10 -6.41 -3.34
N LYS A 137 3.78 -7.68 -3.10
CA LYS A 137 2.81 -8.43 -3.88
C LYS A 137 1.94 -9.24 -2.93
N VAL A 138 0.63 -9.18 -3.13
CA VAL A 138 -0.32 -9.94 -2.32
C VAL A 138 -1.31 -10.67 -3.24
N ASN A 139 -1.82 -11.79 -2.76
CA ASN A 139 -2.92 -12.49 -3.43
C ASN A 139 -4.24 -11.98 -2.86
N ARG A 140 -5.07 -11.36 -3.70
CA ARG A 140 -6.34 -10.77 -3.27
C ARG A 140 -7.34 -11.77 -2.69
N LYS A 141 -7.26 -13.03 -3.07
CA LYS A 141 -8.13 -14.08 -2.54
C LYS A 141 -7.87 -14.37 -1.07
N ASP A 142 -6.64 -14.18 -0.60
CA ASP A 142 -6.28 -14.34 0.81
C ASP A 142 -7.04 -13.36 1.72
N PHE A 143 -7.56 -12.28 1.15
CA PHE A 143 -8.32 -11.25 1.85
C PHE A 143 -9.82 -11.27 1.53
N GLY A 144 -10.31 -12.36 0.96
CA GLY A 144 -11.73 -12.48 0.61
C GLY A 144 -12.16 -11.66 -0.62
N LEU A 145 -11.21 -11.12 -1.39
CA LEU A 145 -11.49 -10.38 -2.62
C LEU A 145 -11.54 -11.36 -3.79
N THR A 146 -12.64 -12.11 -3.87
CA THR A 146 -12.74 -13.29 -4.74
C THR A 146 -13.57 -13.09 -6.00
N TRP A 147 -14.25 -11.93 -6.15
CA TRP A 147 -15.07 -11.67 -7.33
C TRP A 147 -14.25 -11.84 -8.61
N ASN A 148 -14.83 -12.52 -9.58
CA ASN A 148 -14.22 -12.70 -10.89
C ASN A 148 -15.28 -13.09 -11.92
N GLN A 149 -14.88 -13.10 -13.18
CA GLN A 149 -15.70 -13.53 -14.30
C GLN A 149 -14.84 -14.33 -15.25
N ALA A 150 -15.31 -15.52 -15.63
CA ALA A 150 -14.63 -16.34 -16.63
C ALA A 150 -14.75 -15.69 -18.02
N LEU A 151 -13.68 -15.76 -18.80
CA LEU A 151 -13.62 -15.27 -20.16
C LEU A 151 -14.01 -16.39 -21.14
N GLU A 152 -14.67 -16.04 -22.24
CA GLU A 152 -15.02 -16.98 -23.31
C GLU A 152 -13.79 -17.62 -23.96
N THR A 153 -12.68 -16.86 -24.00
CA THR A 153 -11.39 -17.31 -24.54
C THR A 153 -10.57 -18.17 -23.58
N GLY A 154 -11.11 -18.45 -22.40
CA GLY A 154 -10.38 -19.08 -21.29
C GLY A 154 -9.70 -18.07 -20.40
N GLY A 155 -9.47 -18.45 -19.14
CA GLY A 155 -8.89 -17.57 -18.13
C GLY A 155 -9.96 -16.72 -17.42
N VAL A 156 -9.51 -15.70 -16.71
CA VAL A 156 -10.35 -14.88 -15.83
C VAL A 156 -10.18 -13.40 -16.12
N MET A 157 -11.21 -12.59 -15.79
CA MET A 157 -11.22 -11.15 -16.01
C MET A 157 -10.23 -10.42 -15.15
N VAL A 158 -10.08 -10.81 -13.87
CA VAL A 158 -9.22 -10.15 -12.89
C VAL A 158 -8.19 -11.14 -12.36
N GLY A 159 -6.93 -10.76 -12.41
CA GLY A 159 -5.83 -11.55 -11.86
C GLY A 159 -5.90 -11.66 -10.34
N GLU A 160 -5.19 -12.62 -9.77
CA GLU A 160 -5.16 -12.87 -8.33
C GLU A 160 -4.09 -12.05 -7.60
N ASP A 161 -2.97 -11.81 -8.26
CA ASP A 161 -1.84 -11.11 -7.68
C ASP A 161 -1.97 -9.60 -7.85
N ILE A 162 -1.89 -8.89 -6.75
CA ILE A 162 -1.89 -7.44 -6.70
C ILE A 162 -0.48 -6.97 -6.40
N LYS A 163 0.10 -6.18 -7.29
CA LYS A 163 1.37 -5.51 -7.05
C LYS A 163 1.08 -4.18 -6.37
N ILE A 164 1.74 -3.94 -5.23
CA ILE A 164 1.60 -2.71 -4.44
C ILE A 164 2.91 -1.95 -4.51
N SER A 165 2.85 -0.66 -4.80
CA SER A 165 4.01 0.21 -4.81
C SER A 165 3.72 1.49 -4.04
N LEU A 166 4.70 1.92 -3.26
CA LEU A 166 4.60 3.12 -2.43
C LEU A 166 5.79 4.03 -2.73
N GLU A 167 5.49 5.31 -2.92
CA GLU A 167 6.48 6.38 -2.94
C GLU A 167 6.13 7.32 -1.79
N LEU A 168 7.02 7.42 -0.80
CA LEU A 168 6.72 8.09 0.46
C LEU A 168 7.73 9.17 0.76
N GLU A 169 7.23 10.33 1.19
CA GLU A 169 8.00 11.37 1.85
C GLU A 169 7.51 11.52 3.28
N ALA A 170 8.44 11.65 4.22
CA ALA A 170 8.14 11.81 5.64
C ALA A 170 8.87 13.01 6.21
N ASN A 171 8.23 13.65 7.19
CA ASN A 171 8.77 14.77 7.94
C ASN A 171 8.81 14.44 9.42
N PRO A 172 9.71 15.05 10.21
CA PRO A 172 9.66 14.92 11.66
C PRO A 172 8.29 15.35 12.21
N ALA A 173 7.76 14.52 13.08
CA ALA A 173 6.49 14.82 13.72
C ALA A 173 6.61 15.91 14.79
#